data_ee70c5bd77f01321ff105c248d14951c
#
_entry.id   ee70c5bd77f01321ff105c248d14951c
#
_cell.length_a   1.000
_cell.length_b   1.000
_cell.length_c   1.000
_cell.angle_alpha   90.00
_cell.angle_beta   90.00
_cell.angle_gamma   90.00
#
_symmetry.space_group_name_H-M   'P 1'
#
loop_
_entity.id
_entity.type
_entity.pdbx_description
1 polymer ?
#
loop_
_entity_poly.entity_id
_entity_poly.type
_entity_poly.pdbx_seq_one_letter_code
_entity_poly.pdbx_strand_id
1 'polypeptide(L)'
;MTMAADHPPDHLNTAQGLTTAQARTRLAQDGPNEVAQGTHRSVWRRLADTLRQPMFALLVTAALLYMLLGDLTEGLTLSVFVLAVLVLSFYQEGRSEAAIEALRQLTQAQARVLRDGRTQQIPASEVVAGDSLLLSEGDRVAADGWLLRANNLQVDESLLTGESVAVDKRPTEPMPGSDLSNQPPSACCVHGGTFVVRGSGQLRVTATGMRSQIGQIGLALNQVREADTPLQQQTARLVRVLASLVGVLCVVLVLTLGWRTGQWVPALL
;
A
#
# COMPACT_ATOMS: atom_id res chain seq x y z
N MET A 1 -24.97 -16.09 22.92
CA MET A 1 -24.39 -17.41 23.22
C MET A 1 -23.28 -17.63 22.22
N THR A 2 -22.11 -17.02 22.49
CA THR A 2 -20.98 -16.89 21.58
C THR A 2 -19.89 -17.81 22.08
N MET A 3 -19.57 -18.86 21.32
CA MET A 3 -18.47 -19.78 21.62
C MET A 3 -17.15 -19.03 21.51
N ALA A 4 -16.53 -18.79 22.64
CA ALA A 4 -15.12 -18.41 22.72
C ALA A 4 -14.30 -19.64 22.30
N ALA A 5 -13.52 -19.50 21.24
CA ALA A 5 -12.52 -20.50 20.85
C ALA A 5 -11.46 -20.54 21.94
N ASP A 6 -11.49 -21.63 22.68
CA ASP A 6 -10.50 -22.02 23.70
C ASP A 6 -9.17 -22.35 22.97
N HIS A 7 -8.26 -21.38 22.94
CA HIS A 7 -6.89 -21.61 22.51
C HIS A 7 -6.09 -22.03 23.75
N PRO A 8 -5.56 -23.25 23.79
CA PRO A 8 -4.73 -23.67 24.93
C PRO A 8 -3.51 -22.76 25.04
N PRO A 9 -3.10 -22.42 26.28
CA PRO A 9 -1.90 -21.62 26.48
C PRO A 9 -0.68 -22.45 26.05
N ASP A 10 -0.13 -22.11 24.90
CA ASP A 10 1.11 -22.65 24.37
C ASP A 10 2.25 -22.23 25.34
N HIS A 11 2.63 -23.12 26.25
CA HIS A 11 3.86 -23.01 27.05
C HIS A 11 5.05 -23.14 26.09
N LEU A 12 5.27 -22.12 25.26
CA LEU A 12 6.34 -22.07 24.31
C LEU A 12 7.66 -21.96 25.06
N ASN A 13 8.42 -23.03 24.97
CA ASN A 13 9.79 -23.12 25.44
C ASN A 13 10.58 -21.97 24.77
N THR A 14 10.86 -20.92 25.52
CA THR A 14 11.49 -19.67 25.05
C THR A 14 12.84 -19.90 24.37
N ALA A 15 13.43 -21.10 24.63
CA ALA A 15 14.73 -21.52 24.10
C ALA A 15 14.65 -22.12 22.66
N GLN A 16 13.48 -22.56 22.18
CA GLN A 16 13.37 -23.28 20.90
C GLN A 16 12.67 -22.47 19.79
N GLY A 17 11.94 -21.40 20.13
CA GLY A 17 11.15 -20.63 19.18
C GLY A 17 9.94 -21.42 18.63
N LEU A 18 9.28 -20.88 17.60
CA LEU A 18 8.23 -21.58 16.86
C LEU A 18 8.81 -22.70 15.99
N THR A 19 8.01 -23.74 15.72
CA THR A 19 8.35 -24.69 14.66
C THR A 19 8.04 -24.08 13.28
N THR A 20 8.78 -24.48 12.28
CA THR A 20 8.52 -24.04 10.89
C THR A 20 7.09 -24.34 10.43
N ALA A 21 6.52 -25.48 10.88
CA ALA A 21 5.13 -25.84 10.56
C ALA A 21 4.12 -24.86 11.20
N GLN A 22 4.31 -24.52 12.47
CA GLN A 22 3.47 -23.53 13.18
C GLN A 22 3.57 -22.14 12.52
N ALA A 23 4.78 -21.72 12.15
CA ALA A 23 5.00 -20.45 11.48
C ALA A 23 4.26 -20.39 10.13
N ARG A 24 4.29 -21.46 9.33
CA ARG A 24 3.55 -21.53 8.06
C ARG A 24 2.04 -21.48 8.27
N THR A 25 1.52 -22.17 9.27
CA THR A 25 0.08 -22.12 9.60
C THR A 25 -0.35 -20.72 10.00
N ARG A 26 0.43 -20.04 10.84
CA ARG A 26 0.17 -18.65 11.24
C ARG A 26 0.27 -17.68 10.07
N LEU A 27 1.27 -17.85 9.21
CA LEU A 27 1.41 -17.04 8.00
C LEU A 27 0.20 -17.18 7.06
N ALA A 28 -0.36 -18.39 6.93
CA ALA A 28 -1.55 -18.62 6.13
C ALA A 28 -2.82 -18.02 6.78
N GLN A 29 -2.90 -17.97 8.11
CA GLN A 29 -4.04 -17.40 8.84
C GLN A 29 -3.97 -15.88 8.95
N ASP A 30 -2.81 -15.34 9.31
CA ASP A 30 -2.61 -13.91 9.61
C ASP A 30 -2.22 -13.08 8.39
N GLY A 31 -1.76 -13.74 7.32
CA GLY A 31 -1.20 -13.09 6.13
C GLY A 31 0.25 -12.63 6.33
N PRO A 32 0.87 -12.10 5.27
CA PRO A 32 2.25 -11.63 5.31
C PRO A 32 2.40 -10.39 6.20
N ASN A 33 3.59 -10.25 6.80
CA ASN A 33 3.96 -9.08 7.59
C ASN A 33 4.29 -7.90 6.67
N GLU A 34 3.27 -7.37 6.02
CA GLU A 34 3.37 -6.22 5.14
C GLU A 34 2.33 -5.17 5.57
N VAL A 35 2.77 -3.92 5.63
CA VAL A 35 1.84 -2.80 5.72
C VAL A 35 1.27 -2.62 4.32
N ALA A 36 -0.03 -2.82 4.14
CA ALA A 36 -0.69 -2.72 2.85
C ALA A 36 -0.43 -1.34 2.23
N GLN A 37 0.59 -1.26 1.42
CA GLN A 37 0.85 -0.12 0.56
C GLN A 37 0.00 -0.30 -0.69
N GLY A 38 -1.17 0.36 -0.72
CA GLY A 38 -2.01 0.46 -1.90
C GLY A 38 -2.48 -0.90 -2.44
N THR A 39 -3.75 -1.20 -2.28
CA THR A 39 -4.38 -2.35 -2.95
C THR A 39 -3.97 -2.35 -4.42
N HIS A 40 -3.54 -3.49 -4.95
CA HIS A 40 -3.46 -3.73 -6.40
C HIS A 40 -4.73 -3.17 -7.04
N ARG A 41 -4.61 -2.01 -7.68
CA ARG A 41 -5.75 -1.37 -8.31
C ARG A 41 -6.28 -2.32 -9.36
N SER A 42 -7.52 -2.76 -9.22
CA SER A 42 -8.18 -3.62 -10.21
C SER A 42 -8.01 -3.00 -11.61
N VAL A 43 -7.74 -3.83 -12.61
CA VAL A 43 -7.60 -3.43 -14.02
C VAL A 43 -8.78 -2.56 -14.47
N TRP A 44 -9.99 -2.88 -14.02
CA TRP A 44 -11.20 -2.11 -14.29
C TRP A 44 -11.17 -0.69 -13.70
N ARG A 45 -10.59 -0.53 -12.52
CA ARG A 45 -10.45 0.78 -11.89
C ARG A 45 -9.42 1.64 -12.64
N ARG A 46 -8.30 1.04 -13.07
CA ARG A 46 -7.29 1.71 -13.91
C ARG A 46 -7.90 2.14 -15.23
N LEU A 47 -8.64 1.26 -15.91
CA LEU A 47 -9.35 1.58 -17.14
C LEU A 47 -10.31 2.76 -16.95
N ALA A 48 -11.11 2.74 -15.89
CA ALA A 48 -12.02 3.83 -15.57
C ALA A 48 -11.30 5.15 -15.29
N ASP A 49 -10.17 5.10 -14.59
CA ASP A 49 -9.35 6.28 -14.28
C ASP A 49 -8.71 6.86 -15.56
N THR A 50 -8.23 6.00 -16.47
CA THR A 50 -7.69 6.41 -17.79
C THR A 50 -8.78 7.04 -18.65
N LEU A 51 -9.97 6.43 -18.74
CA LEU A 51 -11.10 6.95 -19.54
C LEU A 51 -11.65 8.26 -18.95
N ARG A 52 -11.49 8.51 -17.66
CA ARG A 52 -11.87 9.78 -17.03
C ARG A 52 -10.92 10.93 -17.33
N GLN A 53 -9.73 10.65 -17.86
CA GLN A 53 -8.82 11.71 -18.28
C GLN A 53 -9.48 12.50 -19.43
N PRO A 54 -9.44 13.85 -19.39
CA PRO A 54 -10.15 14.70 -20.35
C PRO A 54 -9.83 14.39 -21.82
N MET A 55 -8.58 14.03 -22.09
CA MET A 55 -8.11 13.68 -23.44
C MET A 55 -8.79 12.41 -23.98
N PHE A 56 -8.84 11.34 -23.18
CA PHE A 56 -9.48 10.08 -23.57
C PHE A 56 -11.00 10.23 -23.64
N ALA A 57 -11.61 10.95 -22.71
CA ALA A 57 -13.03 11.21 -22.72
C ALA A 57 -13.45 11.93 -23.99
N LEU A 58 -12.66 12.92 -24.44
CA LEU A 58 -12.92 13.68 -25.66
C LEU A 58 -12.76 12.79 -26.90
N LEU A 59 -11.73 11.97 -26.99
CA LEU A 59 -11.52 11.02 -28.08
C LEU A 59 -12.65 9.99 -28.18
N VAL A 60 -13.06 9.41 -27.06
CA VAL A 60 -14.18 8.43 -27.01
C VAL A 60 -15.48 9.11 -27.41
N THR A 61 -15.72 10.33 -26.94
CA THR A 61 -16.94 11.10 -27.32
C THR A 61 -16.95 11.42 -28.80
N ALA A 62 -15.82 11.81 -29.39
CA ALA A 62 -15.71 12.05 -30.81
C ALA A 62 -15.98 10.79 -31.64
N ALA A 63 -15.35 9.65 -31.27
CA ALA A 63 -15.57 8.38 -31.96
C ALA A 63 -17.05 7.95 -31.91
N LEU A 64 -17.69 8.09 -30.76
CA LEU A 64 -19.12 7.80 -30.60
C LEU A 64 -20.00 8.71 -31.44
N LEU A 65 -19.67 10.01 -31.52
CA LEU A 65 -20.38 10.99 -32.30
C LEU A 65 -20.31 10.65 -33.81
N TYR A 66 -19.14 10.33 -34.35
CA TYR A 66 -18.98 9.90 -35.74
C TYR A 66 -19.76 8.62 -36.05
N MET A 67 -19.79 7.66 -35.14
CA MET A 67 -20.62 6.46 -35.30
C MET A 67 -22.12 6.77 -35.34
N LEU A 68 -22.59 7.70 -34.51
CA LEU A 68 -24.01 8.09 -34.45
C LEU A 68 -24.45 8.89 -35.67
N LEU A 69 -23.55 9.70 -36.22
CA LEU A 69 -23.83 10.53 -37.39
C LEU A 69 -23.77 9.78 -38.73
N GLY A 70 -23.43 8.48 -38.69
CA GLY A 70 -23.47 7.59 -39.86
C GLY A 70 -22.14 7.50 -40.61
N ASP A 71 -21.09 8.15 -40.15
CA ASP A 71 -19.75 8.00 -40.70
C ASP A 71 -18.99 6.88 -40.02
N LEU A 72 -19.37 5.65 -40.36
CA LEU A 72 -18.81 4.43 -39.77
C LEU A 72 -17.30 4.28 -40.00
N THR A 73 -16.81 4.82 -41.13
CA THR A 73 -15.39 4.68 -41.51
C THR A 73 -14.50 5.50 -40.57
N GLU A 74 -14.86 6.77 -40.36
CA GLU A 74 -14.13 7.67 -39.48
C GLU A 74 -14.31 7.28 -38.03
N GLY A 75 -15.53 6.94 -37.60
CA GLY A 75 -15.81 6.45 -36.24
C GLY A 75 -15.04 5.18 -35.90
N LEU A 76 -14.93 4.22 -36.84
CA LEU A 76 -14.16 2.99 -36.65
C LEU A 76 -12.64 3.28 -36.56
N THR A 77 -12.15 4.14 -37.45
CA THR A 77 -10.73 4.54 -37.47
C THR A 77 -10.34 5.19 -36.15
N LEU A 78 -11.13 6.11 -35.62
CA LEU A 78 -10.93 6.73 -34.30
C LEU A 78 -11.00 5.70 -33.18
N SER A 79 -11.95 4.77 -33.23
CA SER A 79 -12.09 3.72 -32.22
C SER A 79 -10.87 2.79 -32.18
N VAL A 80 -10.33 2.39 -33.34
CA VAL A 80 -9.10 1.60 -33.43
C VAL A 80 -7.92 2.37 -32.87
N PHE A 81 -7.81 3.67 -33.16
CA PHE A 81 -6.75 4.51 -32.62
C PHE A 81 -6.84 4.64 -31.10
N VAL A 82 -8.02 4.88 -30.53
CA VAL A 82 -8.26 4.92 -29.08
C VAL A 82 -7.85 3.58 -28.44
N LEU A 83 -8.25 2.47 -29.05
CA LEU A 83 -7.90 1.14 -28.54
C LEU A 83 -6.38 0.92 -28.58
N ALA A 84 -5.71 1.31 -29.65
CA ALA A 84 -4.25 1.19 -29.77
C ALA A 84 -3.52 2.00 -28.68
N VAL A 85 -3.96 3.24 -28.43
CA VAL A 85 -3.39 4.10 -27.38
C VAL A 85 -3.65 3.51 -25.98
N LEU A 86 -4.84 2.97 -25.72
CA LEU A 86 -5.14 2.29 -24.47
C LEU A 86 -4.24 1.08 -24.24
N VAL A 87 -4.11 0.21 -25.24
CA VAL A 87 -3.23 -0.96 -25.15
C VAL A 87 -1.77 -0.56 -24.89
N LEU A 88 -1.29 0.49 -25.59
CA LEU A 88 0.06 1.00 -25.39
C LEU A 88 0.24 1.56 -23.98
N SER A 89 -0.74 2.31 -23.45
CA SER A 89 -0.71 2.84 -22.09
C SER A 89 -0.64 1.73 -21.04
N PHE A 90 -1.46 0.69 -21.18
CA PHE A 90 -1.42 -0.48 -20.30
C PHE A 90 -0.09 -1.23 -20.37
N TYR A 91 0.46 -1.38 -21.57
CA TYR A 91 1.76 -2.04 -21.76
C TYR A 91 2.90 -1.27 -21.07
N GLN A 92 2.91 0.06 -21.22
CA GLN A 92 3.91 0.93 -20.59
C GLN A 92 3.80 0.92 -19.06
N GLU A 93 2.57 1.03 -18.53
CA GLU A 93 2.31 0.99 -17.08
C GLU A 93 2.75 -0.35 -16.47
N GLY A 94 2.41 -1.47 -17.11
CA GLY A 94 2.82 -2.80 -16.65
C GLY A 94 4.34 -3.00 -16.60
N ARG A 95 5.08 -2.47 -17.58
CA ARG A 95 6.56 -2.53 -17.56
C ARG A 95 7.15 -1.71 -16.42
N SER A 96 6.59 -0.55 -16.15
CA SER A 96 7.05 0.33 -15.08
C SER A 96 6.81 -0.30 -13.71
N GLU A 97 5.63 -0.88 -13.47
CA GLU A 97 5.32 -1.60 -12.22
C GLU A 97 6.22 -2.82 -12.03
N ALA A 98 6.45 -3.62 -13.07
CA ALA A 98 7.33 -4.78 -12.98
C ALA A 98 8.78 -4.41 -12.64
N ALA A 99 9.29 -3.29 -13.15
CA ALA A 99 10.63 -2.80 -12.83
C ALA A 99 10.72 -2.36 -11.36
N ILE A 100 9.71 -1.68 -10.84
CA ILE A 100 9.64 -1.26 -9.43
C ILE A 100 9.55 -2.49 -8.52
N GLU A 101 8.74 -3.48 -8.88
CA GLU A 101 8.60 -4.71 -8.09
C GLU A 101 9.90 -5.53 -8.07
N ALA A 102 10.60 -5.64 -9.20
CA ALA A 102 11.90 -6.28 -9.25
C ALA A 102 12.94 -5.57 -8.34
N LEU A 103 12.93 -4.24 -8.32
CA LEU A 103 13.79 -3.45 -7.44
C LEU A 103 13.43 -3.67 -5.96
N ARG A 104 12.15 -3.77 -5.66
CA ARG A 104 11.62 -4.01 -4.31
C ARG A 104 12.04 -5.39 -3.79
N GLN A 105 12.03 -6.42 -4.63
CA GLN A 105 12.50 -7.76 -4.28
C GLN A 105 14.00 -7.78 -3.94
N LEU A 106 14.81 -7.00 -4.65
CA LEU A 106 16.25 -6.89 -4.38
C LEU A 106 16.56 -6.19 -3.04
N THR A 107 15.68 -5.31 -2.58
CA THR A 107 15.81 -4.55 -1.33
C THR A 107 14.97 -5.10 -0.19
N GLN A 108 14.45 -6.31 -0.32
CA GLN A 108 13.59 -6.92 0.69
C GLN A 108 14.34 -7.09 2.01
N ALA A 109 13.82 -6.46 3.06
CA ALA A 109 14.40 -6.55 4.39
C ALA A 109 14.39 -7.99 4.89
N GLN A 110 15.53 -8.44 5.44
CA GLN A 110 15.70 -9.75 6.03
C GLN A 110 15.55 -9.66 7.55
N ALA A 111 14.99 -10.70 8.15
CA ALA A 111 14.87 -10.83 9.59
C ALA A 111 15.53 -12.13 10.05
N ARG A 112 16.24 -12.07 11.19
CA ARG A 112 16.81 -13.26 11.82
C ARG A 112 15.83 -13.77 12.87
N VAL A 113 15.39 -15.01 12.71
CA VAL A 113 14.45 -15.67 13.61
C VAL A 113 15.04 -16.95 14.20
N LEU A 114 14.60 -17.28 15.40
CA LEU A 114 14.86 -18.57 16.01
C LEU A 114 13.64 -19.47 15.77
N ARG A 115 13.79 -20.47 14.91
CA ARG A 115 12.76 -21.50 14.64
C ARG A 115 13.39 -22.89 14.72
N ASP A 116 12.65 -23.86 15.21
CA ASP A 116 13.14 -25.25 15.39
C ASP A 116 14.49 -25.34 16.15
N GLY A 117 14.73 -24.42 17.10
CA GLY A 117 15.98 -24.32 17.84
C GLY A 117 17.18 -23.83 17.03
N ARG A 118 16.98 -23.35 15.79
CA ARG A 118 18.03 -22.85 14.90
C ARG A 118 17.76 -21.41 14.46
N THR A 119 18.82 -20.64 14.38
CA THR A 119 18.75 -19.30 13.80
C THR A 119 18.63 -19.40 12.28
N GLN A 120 17.60 -18.76 11.72
CA GLN A 120 17.33 -18.72 10.28
C GLN A 120 17.16 -17.27 9.86
N GLN A 121 17.59 -16.97 8.64
CA GLN A 121 17.34 -15.69 7.99
C GLN A 121 16.17 -15.85 7.04
N ILE A 122 15.14 -15.06 7.24
CA ILE A 122 13.90 -15.11 6.44
C ILE A 122 13.54 -13.70 5.95
N PRO A 123 12.76 -13.58 4.85
CA PRO A 123 12.17 -12.30 4.49
C PRO A 123 11.34 -11.73 5.64
N ALA A 124 11.44 -10.41 5.87
CA ALA A 124 10.67 -9.75 6.94
C ALA A 124 9.16 -9.94 6.77
N SER A 125 8.67 -10.13 5.54
CA SER A 125 7.27 -10.43 5.21
C SER A 125 6.79 -11.79 5.73
N GLU A 126 7.71 -12.73 5.99
CA GLU A 126 7.38 -14.07 6.51
C GLU A 126 7.40 -14.17 8.04
N VAL A 127 7.69 -13.07 8.73
CA VAL A 127 7.66 -12.99 10.18
C VAL A 127 6.22 -13.06 10.67
N VAL A 128 5.95 -13.93 11.65
CA VAL A 128 4.61 -14.13 12.21
C VAL A 128 4.54 -13.84 13.70
N ALA A 129 3.36 -13.57 14.22
CA ALA A 129 3.13 -13.40 15.64
C ALA A 129 3.57 -14.67 16.40
N GLY A 130 4.35 -14.49 17.48
CA GLY A 130 4.95 -15.57 18.26
C GLY A 130 6.36 -15.99 17.82
N ASP A 131 6.87 -15.48 16.69
CA ASP A 131 8.28 -15.69 16.32
C ASP A 131 9.21 -15.06 17.35
N SER A 132 10.42 -15.61 17.43
CA SER A 132 11.51 -15.07 18.23
C SER A 132 12.54 -14.41 17.30
N LEU A 133 12.50 -13.07 17.22
CA LEU A 133 13.45 -12.27 16.44
C LEU A 133 14.76 -12.07 17.21
N LEU A 134 15.85 -12.20 16.49
CA LEU A 134 17.19 -11.87 16.99
C LEU A 134 17.59 -10.51 16.39
N LEU A 135 17.84 -9.55 17.28
CA LEU A 135 18.20 -8.18 16.93
C LEU A 135 19.70 -7.96 17.18
N SER A 136 20.35 -7.26 16.26
CA SER A 136 21.72 -6.79 16.39
C SER A 136 21.85 -5.36 15.89
N GLU A 137 22.92 -4.72 16.26
CA GLU A 137 23.26 -3.38 15.80
C GLU A 137 23.19 -3.26 14.27
N GLY A 138 22.53 -2.21 13.77
CA GLY A 138 22.24 -1.97 12.35
C GLY A 138 21.00 -2.68 11.80
N ASP A 139 20.36 -3.56 12.56
CA ASP A 139 19.14 -4.23 12.12
C ASP A 139 17.95 -3.29 12.16
N ARG A 140 17.06 -3.43 11.17
CA ARG A 140 15.72 -2.87 11.22
C ARG A 140 14.78 -3.89 11.85
N VAL A 141 14.02 -3.48 12.86
CA VAL A 141 13.05 -4.34 13.54
C VAL A 141 11.91 -4.67 12.59
N ALA A 142 11.67 -5.97 12.36
CA ALA A 142 10.71 -6.44 11.36
C ALA A 142 9.25 -6.37 11.83
N ALA A 143 8.98 -6.45 13.14
CA ALA A 143 7.63 -6.52 13.69
C ALA A 143 7.61 -6.02 15.14
N ASP A 144 6.43 -5.70 15.65
CA ASP A 144 6.27 -5.30 17.06
C ASP A 144 6.41 -6.51 17.97
N GLY A 145 7.00 -6.28 19.14
CA GLY A 145 7.14 -7.36 20.11
C GLY A 145 7.67 -6.94 21.45
N TRP A 146 7.79 -7.93 22.32
CA TRP A 146 8.35 -7.80 23.66
C TRP A 146 9.74 -8.36 23.75
N LEU A 147 10.59 -7.61 24.42
CA LEU A 147 11.98 -7.96 24.60
C LEU A 147 12.12 -9.07 25.66
N LEU A 148 12.60 -10.23 25.25
CA LEU A 148 12.88 -11.37 26.13
C LEU A 148 14.26 -11.25 26.75
N ARG A 149 15.24 -10.80 25.96
CA ARG A 149 16.64 -10.60 26.40
C ARG A 149 17.20 -9.36 25.72
N ALA A 150 18.02 -8.62 26.43
CA ALA A 150 18.73 -7.46 25.91
C ALA A 150 20.15 -7.42 26.45
N ASN A 151 21.07 -6.99 25.61
CA ASN A 151 22.44 -6.66 25.99
C ASN A 151 22.75 -5.27 25.47
N ASN A 152 22.65 -4.26 26.34
CA ASN A 152 22.84 -2.83 26.01
C ASN A 152 22.08 -2.39 24.76
N LEU A 153 20.83 -2.84 24.62
CA LEU A 153 20.01 -2.57 23.42
C LEU A 153 19.49 -1.14 23.45
N GLN A 154 19.86 -0.38 22.43
CA GLN A 154 19.35 0.96 22.15
C GLN A 154 18.64 0.96 20.79
N VAL A 155 17.44 1.52 20.75
CA VAL A 155 16.59 1.53 19.57
C VAL A 155 16.21 2.96 19.23
N ASP A 156 16.36 3.34 17.97
CA ASP A 156 15.88 4.59 17.43
C ASP A 156 14.40 4.44 17.05
N GLU A 157 13.55 5.11 17.80
CA GLU A 157 12.09 5.13 17.62
C GLU A 157 11.60 6.45 17.00
N SER A 158 12.48 7.24 16.41
CA SER A 158 12.18 8.57 15.84
C SER A 158 11.04 8.56 14.82
N LEU A 159 10.91 7.48 14.04
CA LEU A 159 9.81 7.27 13.10
C LEU A 159 8.42 7.24 13.75
N LEU A 160 8.35 6.83 15.03
CA LEU A 160 7.09 6.68 15.77
C LEU A 160 6.83 7.83 16.72
N THR A 161 7.87 8.28 17.40
CA THR A 161 7.76 9.30 18.48
C THR A 161 8.12 10.69 18.02
N GLY A 162 8.89 10.82 16.93
CA GLY A 162 9.50 12.08 16.51
C GLY A 162 10.74 12.49 17.33
N GLU A 163 11.11 11.72 18.34
CA GLU A 163 12.25 11.97 19.23
C GLU A 163 13.53 11.42 18.57
N SER A 164 14.56 12.25 18.41
CA SER A 164 15.82 11.86 17.76
C SER A 164 16.78 11.09 18.68
N VAL A 165 16.44 10.87 19.93
CA VAL A 165 17.30 10.21 20.90
C VAL A 165 16.95 8.73 20.96
N ALA A 166 17.97 7.86 20.81
CA ALA A 166 17.78 6.42 20.94
C ALA A 166 17.37 6.04 22.37
N VAL A 167 16.43 5.13 22.50
CA VAL A 167 15.82 4.70 23.75
C VAL A 167 16.47 3.41 24.22
N ASP A 168 16.90 3.38 25.50
CA ASP A 168 17.38 2.16 26.13
C ASP A 168 16.22 1.18 26.34
N LYS A 169 16.38 -0.04 25.83
CA LYS A 169 15.41 -1.11 25.98
C LYS A 169 15.90 -2.16 26.96
N ARG A 170 15.00 -2.58 27.85
CA ARG A 170 15.30 -3.57 28.88
C ARG A 170 14.27 -4.68 28.87
N PRO A 171 14.66 -5.95 29.03
CA PRO A 171 13.71 -7.05 29.11
C PRO A 171 12.84 -6.89 30.37
N THR A 172 11.57 -7.24 30.26
CA THR A 172 10.74 -7.46 31.44
C THR A 172 10.89 -8.91 31.87
N GLU A 173 11.21 -9.17 33.14
CA GLU A 173 11.10 -10.50 33.69
C GLU A 173 9.63 -10.94 33.54
N PRO A 174 9.37 -12.14 32.98
CA PRO A 174 8.00 -12.65 32.88
C PRO A 174 7.47 -12.87 34.32
N MET A 175 6.56 -12.01 34.76
CA MET A 175 5.85 -12.25 36.03
C MET A 175 5.00 -13.51 35.86
N PRO A 176 5.18 -14.56 36.68
CA PRO A 176 4.31 -15.72 36.66
C PRO A 176 2.89 -15.30 36.98
N GLY A 177 1.97 -15.44 36.03
CA GLY A 177 0.55 -15.13 36.22
C GLY A 177 0.06 -13.80 35.66
N SER A 178 0.87 -13.02 34.94
CA SER A 178 0.39 -11.84 34.24
C SER A 178 -0.34 -12.26 32.96
N ASP A 179 -1.65 -12.03 32.94
CA ASP A 179 -2.45 -12.05 31.72
C ASP A 179 -1.84 -11.10 30.67
N LEU A 180 -1.77 -11.55 29.44
CA LEU A 180 -1.27 -10.80 28.27
C LEU A 180 -2.01 -9.46 28.01
N SER A 181 -3.03 -9.16 28.80
CA SER A 181 -3.82 -7.93 28.75
C SER A 181 -3.16 -6.71 29.42
N ASN A 182 -2.13 -6.90 30.27
CA ASN A 182 -1.37 -5.81 30.84
C ASN A 182 -0.26 -5.41 29.87
N GLN A 183 -0.42 -4.30 29.16
CA GLN A 183 0.64 -3.71 28.35
C GLN A 183 1.93 -3.58 29.16
N PRO A 184 3.03 -4.20 28.72
CA PRO A 184 4.31 -4.04 29.39
C PRO A 184 4.75 -2.57 29.33
N PRO A 185 5.57 -2.12 30.28
CA PRO A 185 6.13 -0.77 30.24
C PRO A 185 6.81 -0.50 28.90
N SER A 186 6.73 0.71 28.39
CA SER A 186 7.28 1.13 27.08
C SER A 186 8.76 0.76 26.87
N ALA A 187 9.50 0.60 27.97
CA ALA A 187 10.91 0.16 27.95
C ALA A 187 11.12 -1.27 27.45
N CYS A 188 10.10 -2.13 27.49
CA CYS A 188 10.19 -3.54 27.08
C CYS A 188 9.63 -3.82 25.71
N CYS A 189 8.86 -2.88 25.17
CA CYS A 189 8.30 -2.97 23.84
C CYS A 189 9.29 -2.44 22.81
N VAL A 190 9.42 -3.18 21.71
CA VAL A 190 10.15 -2.73 20.54
C VAL A 190 9.20 -2.79 19.34
N HIS A 191 9.18 -1.74 18.56
CA HIS A 191 8.24 -1.56 17.47
C HIS A 191 8.85 -1.86 16.11
N GLY A 192 8.07 -2.46 15.23
CA GLY A 192 8.45 -2.68 13.85
C GLY A 192 8.78 -1.38 13.13
N GLY A 193 9.77 -1.43 12.23
CA GLY A 193 10.22 -0.27 11.48
C GLY A 193 11.29 0.59 12.14
N THR A 194 11.53 0.41 13.45
CA THR A 194 12.60 1.08 14.21
C THR A 194 13.97 0.47 13.92
N PHE A 195 15.06 1.18 14.30
CA PHE A 195 16.43 0.73 14.05
C PHE A 195 17.17 0.43 15.34
N VAL A 196 17.90 -0.67 15.37
CA VAL A 196 18.84 -0.98 16.46
C VAL A 196 20.10 -0.16 16.28
N VAL A 197 20.32 0.82 17.16
CA VAL A 197 21.49 1.71 17.13
C VAL A 197 22.69 1.06 17.80
N ARG A 198 22.44 0.29 18.86
CA ARG A 198 23.50 -0.34 19.65
C ARG A 198 23.00 -1.60 20.35
N GLY A 199 23.91 -2.55 20.54
CA GLY A 199 23.67 -3.74 21.34
C GLY A 199 22.96 -4.85 20.58
N SER A 200 22.38 -5.78 21.34
CA SER A 200 21.67 -6.93 20.78
C SER A 200 20.52 -7.36 21.69
N GLY A 201 19.54 -8.07 21.12
CA GLY A 201 18.40 -8.52 21.87
C GLY A 201 17.66 -9.67 21.21
N GLN A 202 16.78 -10.29 22.00
CA GLN A 202 15.83 -11.30 21.54
C GLN A 202 14.43 -10.80 21.81
N LEU A 203 13.64 -10.67 20.76
CA LEU A 203 12.29 -10.10 20.75
C LEU A 203 11.27 -11.19 20.45
N ARG A 204 10.18 -11.27 21.21
CA ARG A 204 9.02 -12.10 20.86
C ARG A 204 8.00 -11.25 20.12
N VAL A 205 7.69 -11.63 18.90
CA VAL A 205 6.73 -10.92 18.05
C VAL A 205 5.31 -11.03 18.60
N THR A 206 4.64 -9.90 18.73
CA THR A 206 3.24 -9.81 19.19
C THR A 206 2.29 -9.39 18.08
N ALA A 207 2.73 -8.46 17.21
CA ALA A 207 1.91 -7.95 16.13
C ALA A 207 2.72 -7.78 14.84
N THR A 208 2.08 -8.08 13.70
CA THR A 208 2.65 -8.04 12.36
C THR A 208 1.75 -7.27 11.40
N GLY A 209 2.30 -6.74 10.34
CA GLY A 209 1.57 -6.09 9.23
C GLY A 209 0.67 -4.96 9.70
N MET A 210 -0.60 -5.01 9.32
CA MET A 210 -1.59 -3.99 9.65
C MET A 210 -1.93 -3.90 11.14
N ARG A 211 -1.60 -4.94 11.93
CA ARG A 211 -1.80 -4.96 13.38
C ARG A 211 -0.64 -4.32 14.16
N SER A 212 0.51 -4.11 13.51
CA SER A 212 1.63 -3.39 14.10
C SER A 212 1.32 -1.91 14.28
N GLN A 213 2.05 -1.23 15.15
CA GLN A 213 1.87 0.20 15.40
C GLN A 213 2.06 1.03 14.12
N ILE A 214 3.09 0.70 13.34
CA ILE A 214 3.33 1.33 12.04
C ILE A 214 2.20 1.04 11.03
N GLY A 215 1.64 -0.17 11.07
CA GLY A 215 0.49 -0.56 10.26
C GLY A 215 -0.77 0.24 10.60
N GLN A 216 -1.04 0.45 11.89
CA GLN A 216 -2.16 1.27 12.35
C GLN A 216 -2.01 2.75 11.96
N ILE A 217 -0.80 3.30 12.06
CA ILE A 217 -0.50 4.65 11.57
C ILE A 217 -0.73 4.73 10.07
N GLY A 218 -0.26 3.74 9.31
CA GLY A 218 -0.48 3.66 7.87
C GLY A 218 -1.97 3.61 7.48
N LEU A 219 -2.78 2.86 8.24
CA LEU A 219 -4.24 2.84 8.07
C LEU A 219 -4.88 4.20 8.33
N ALA A 220 -4.50 4.86 9.42
CA ALA A 220 -5.01 6.17 9.77
C ALA A 220 -4.65 7.21 8.70
N LEU A 221 -3.44 7.16 8.16
CA LEU A 221 -2.98 8.04 7.08
C LEU A 221 -3.72 7.76 5.76
N ASN A 222 -4.02 6.51 5.43
CA ASN A 222 -4.78 6.16 4.24
C ASN A 222 -6.24 6.63 4.27
N GLN A 223 -6.79 6.89 5.46
CA GLN A 223 -8.12 7.48 5.63
C GLN A 223 -8.13 9.00 5.38
N VAL A 224 -6.98 9.65 5.49
CA VAL A 224 -6.82 11.05 5.13
C VAL A 224 -6.81 11.14 3.61
N ARG A 225 -7.94 11.55 3.02
CA ARG A 225 -7.99 11.87 1.58
C ARG A 225 -6.98 12.96 1.31
N GLU A 226 -6.10 12.72 0.35
CA GLU A 226 -5.28 13.79 -0.20
C GLU A 226 -6.22 14.88 -0.71
N ALA A 227 -6.26 16.01 -0.01
CA ALA A 227 -6.99 17.18 -0.48
C ALA A 227 -6.27 17.69 -1.74
N ASP A 228 -7.06 17.96 -2.80
CA ASP A 228 -6.52 18.57 -4.01
C ASP A 228 -5.70 19.81 -3.66
N THR A 229 -4.49 19.88 -4.18
CA THR A 229 -3.65 21.05 -3.94
C THR A 229 -4.31 22.31 -4.50
N PRO A 230 -4.07 23.50 -3.92
CA PRO A 230 -4.63 24.76 -4.45
C PRO A 230 -4.33 24.96 -5.93
N LEU A 231 -3.16 24.50 -6.40
CA LEU A 231 -2.78 24.53 -7.82
C LEU A 231 -3.64 23.62 -8.67
N GLN A 232 -3.92 22.38 -8.21
CA GLN A 232 -4.80 21.46 -8.92
C GLN A 232 -6.23 22.01 -9.02
N GLN A 233 -6.74 22.62 -7.96
CA GLN A 233 -8.07 23.23 -7.96
C GLN A 233 -8.14 24.42 -8.92
N GLN A 234 -7.12 25.27 -8.97
CA GLN A 234 -7.04 26.40 -9.91
C GLN A 234 -6.95 25.90 -11.36
N THR A 235 -6.09 24.91 -11.62
CA THR A 235 -5.95 24.30 -12.94
C THR A 235 -7.27 23.65 -13.39
N ALA A 236 -7.93 22.91 -12.53
CA ALA A 236 -9.23 22.30 -12.84
C ALA A 236 -10.33 23.36 -13.12
N ARG A 237 -10.28 24.52 -12.45
CA ARG A 237 -11.18 25.64 -12.73
C ARG A 237 -10.90 26.24 -14.11
N LEU A 238 -9.61 26.50 -14.40
CA LEU A 238 -9.19 27.05 -15.70
C LEU A 238 -9.60 26.12 -16.85
N VAL A 239 -9.33 24.82 -16.72
CA VAL A 239 -9.72 23.81 -17.73
C VAL A 239 -11.24 23.79 -17.93
N ARG A 240 -12.05 23.86 -16.87
CA ARG A 240 -13.51 23.93 -16.99
C ARG A 240 -13.98 25.18 -17.70
N VAL A 241 -13.42 26.35 -17.39
CA VAL A 241 -13.76 27.61 -18.07
C VAL A 241 -13.40 27.55 -19.54
N LEU A 242 -12.21 27.10 -19.89
CA LEU A 242 -11.78 26.92 -21.26
C LEU A 242 -12.65 25.92 -22.02
N ALA A 243 -12.95 24.77 -21.41
CA ALA A 243 -13.81 23.75 -22.01
C ALA A 243 -15.24 24.28 -22.25
N SER A 244 -15.78 25.05 -21.30
CA SER A 244 -17.12 25.69 -21.49
C SER A 244 -17.11 26.75 -22.59
N LEU A 245 -16.04 27.55 -22.68
CA LEU A 245 -15.89 28.55 -23.75
C LEU A 245 -15.83 27.88 -25.12
N VAL A 246 -14.99 26.84 -25.26
CA VAL A 246 -14.89 26.06 -26.52
C VAL A 246 -16.23 25.40 -26.84
N GLY A 247 -16.90 24.80 -25.85
CA GLY A 247 -18.23 24.21 -26.05
C GLY A 247 -19.27 25.20 -26.56
N VAL A 248 -19.32 26.39 -25.96
CA VAL A 248 -20.22 27.46 -26.43
C VAL A 248 -19.86 27.88 -27.86
N LEU A 249 -18.58 28.06 -28.18
CA LEU A 249 -18.12 28.41 -29.51
C LEU A 249 -18.52 27.35 -30.54
N CYS A 250 -18.34 26.07 -30.25
CA CYS A 250 -18.76 24.97 -31.11
C CYS A 250 -20.28 24.99 -31.36
N VAL A 251 -21.07 25.17 -30.28
CA VAL A 251 -22.54 25.26 -30.42
C VAL A 251 -22.95 26.45 -31.31
N VAL A 252 -22.37 27.62 -31.12
CA VAL A 252 -22.63 28.80 -31.96
C VAL A 252 -22.23 28.52 -33.40
N LEU A 253 -21.12 27.87 -33.65
CA LEU A 253 -20.63 27.53 -34.97
C LEU A 253 -21.57 26.53 -35.68
N VAL A 254 -21.98 25.48 -34.98
CA VAL A 254 -22.97 24.51 -35.50
C VAL A 254 -24.31 25.18 -35.84
N LEU A 255 -24.81 26.04 -34.95
CA LEU A 255 -26.07 26.76 -35.18
C LEU A 255 -25.97 27.71 -36.38
N THR A 256 -24.87 28.46 -36.49
CA THR A 256 -24.70 29.43 -37.60
C THR A 256 -24.49 28.72 -38.93
N LEU A 257 -23.71 27.65 -39.00
CA LEU A 257 -23.51 26.85 -40.22
C LEU A 257 -24.78 26.08 -40.59
N GLY A 258 -25.42 25.41 -39.62
CA GLY A 258 -26.66 24.67 -39.86
C GLY A 258 -27.77 25.56 -40.41
N TRP A 259 -27.87 26.83 -39.93
CA TRP A 259 -28.86 27.79 -40.41
C TRP A 259 -28.54 28.34 -41.82
N ARG A 260 -27.24 28.53 -42.13
CA ARG A 260 -26.79 29.01 -43.45
C ARG A 260 -26.88 27.95 -44.55
N THR A 261 -26.54 26.70 -44.23
CA THR A 261 -26.43 25.61 -45.21
C THR A 261 -27.67 24.73 -45.28
N GLY A 262 -28.54 24.79 -44.27
CA GLY A 262 -29.72 23.90 -44.16
C GLY A 262 -29.37 22.45 -43.87
N GLN A 263 -28.08 22.15 -43.71
CA GLN A 263 -27.57 20.79 -43.46
C GLN A 263 -26.94 20.73 -42.06
N TRP A 264 -27.64 20.11 -41.12
CA TRP A 264 -27.24 20.06 -39.72
C TRP A 264 -26.16 19.03 -39.45
N VAL A 265 -26.14 17.93 -40.19
CA VAL A 265 -25.18 16.84 -40.00
C VAL A 265 -23.73 17.24 -40.37
N PRO A 266 -23.48 17.87 -41.57
CA PRO A 266 -22.14 18.37 -41.90
C PRO A 266 -21.69 19.56 -41.04
N ALA A 267 -22.60 20.28 -40.40
CA ALA A 267 -22.26 21.39 -39.52
C ALA A 267 -21.80 20.92 -38.11
N LEU A 268 -22.09 19.68 -37.75
CA LEU A 268 -21.73 19.08 -36.47
C LEU A 268 -20.39 18.32 -36.56
N LEU A 269 -20.04 17.87 -37.75
CA LEU A 269 -18.77 17.25 -38.10
C LEU A 269 -17.70 18.30 -38.42
#